data_df8f678cb142d653cd24048b6cdae33e
#
_entry.id   df8f678cb142d653cd24048b6cdae33e
#
_cell.length_a   1.000
_cell.length_b   1.000
_cell.length_c   1.000
_cell.angle_alpha   90.00
_cell.angle_beta   90.00
_cell.angle_gamma   90.00
#
_symmetry.space_group_name_H-M   'P 1'
#
loop_
_entity.id
_entity.type
_entity.pdbx_description
1 polymer ?
#
loop_
_entity_poly.entity_id
_entity_poly.type
_entity_poly.pdbx_seq_one_letter_code
_entity_poly.pdbx_strand_id
1 'polypeptide(L)'
;MSINNPNNKRIVGFFGHHWCGKTTMTDALLMSYATADRIGQRFLDRDPVEKEKEGTFSNHIFSLDVNDTRYYFFDTPGSAEFIGEIQVALTAVDNVVIVINASSGVEVTTERIWHMAQDLNKPIMFFVNQMDKDGVNFQHIIKDLKENFGDSIKIAPLQLPVGQGSSFNGVTDLLTKETYIYSDIKGHPTKQQEIPQDIEKLFNEYHSELIEDIVVNSEELMEKYFETGEEGLTIEEIKSAFHNAYVNHEVAPVLFGSGVKNIGLDRLIESIKDLGALPLERVFYSKDDQEIDLKNDDTLLGFIVKNEVDPFVGKMTYIRILRGSLKGG
;
A
#
# COMPACT_ATOMS: atom_id res chain seq x y z
N MET A 1 9.07 -9.91 20.73
CA MET A 1 9.68 -8.58 20.45
C MET A 1 8.69 -7.50 20.86
N SER A 2 9.15 -6.35 21.34
CA SER A 2 8.24 -5.33 21.88
C SER A 2 7.46 -4.66 20.74
N ILE A 3 6.13 -4.72 20.77
CA ILE A 3 5.19 -3.98 19.91
C ILE A 3 5.47 -2.46 19.94
N ASN A 4 6.27 -1.99 20.88
CA ASN A 4 6.64 -0.59 21.03
C ASN A 4 7.82 -0.14 20.14
N ASN A 5 8.50 -1.07 19.46
CA ASN A 5 9.57 -0.71 18.54
C ASN A 5 8.99 -0.05 17.28
N PRO A 6 9.37 1.21 16.93
CA PRO A 6 8.90 1.87 15.71
C PRO A 6 9.19 1.09 14.42
N ASN A 7 10.29 0.34 14.38
CA ASN A 7 10.67 -0.46 13.21
C ASN A 7 9.67 -1.60 12.90
N ASN A 8 8.89 -2.03 13.91
CA ASN A 8 7.86 -3.04 13.76
C ASN A 8 6.46 -2.42 13.53
N LYS A 9 6.40 -1.17 13.07
CA LYS A 9 5.14 -0.48 12.78
C LYS A 9 5.11 -0.02 11.33
N ARG A 10 3.91 -0.06 10.74
CA ARG A 10 3.62 0.52 9.43
C ARG A 10 2.36 1.35 9.53
N ILE A 11 2.39 2.58 9.06
CA ILE A 11 1.22 3.46 9.03
C ILE A 11 0.89 3.68 7.56
N VAL A 12 -0.26 3.20 7.15
CA VAL A 12 -0.65 3.01 5.75
C VAL A 12 -2.01 3.62 5.50
N GLY A 13 -2.17 4.34 4.41
CA GLY A 13 -3.48 4.82 3.98
C GLY A 13 -3.90 4.19 2.65
N PHE A 14 -5.16 3.78 2.56
CA PHE A 14 -5.81 3.39 1.32
C PHE A 14 -6.52 4.58 0.72
N PHE A 15 -6.05 5.01 -0.44
CA PHE A 15 -6.56 6.16 -1.18
C PHE A 15 -7.02 5.70 -2.57
N GLY A 16 -7.81 6.50 -3.24
CA GLY A 16 -8.26 6.20 -4.60
C GLY A 16 -9.68 6.71 -4.85
N HIS A 17 -10.10 6.65 -6.10
CA HIS A 17 -11.41 7.11 -6.54
C HIS A 17 -12.56 6.35 -5.86
N HIS A 18 -13.77 6.93 -5.92
CA HIS A 18 -14.97 6.25 -5.45
C HIS A 18 -15.18 4.94 -6.22
N TRP A 19 -15.67 3.87 -5.55
CA TRP A 19 -15.88 2.52 -6.12
C TRP A 19 -14.64 1.73 -6.55
N CYS A 20 -13.41 2.19 -6.30
CA CYS A 20 -12.22 1.38 -6.55
C CYS A 20 -12.05 0.19 -5.56
N GLY A 21 -12.87 0.14 -4.51
CA GLY A 21 -12.99 -1.00 -3.60
C GLY A 21 -12.09 -0.94 -2.34
N LYS A 22 -11.69 0.24 -1.88
CA LYS A 22 -10.90 0.43 -0.64
C LYS A 22 -11.53 -0.26 0.57
N THR A 23 -12.77 0.05 0.87
CA THR A 23 -13.51 -0.53 2.01
C THR A 23 -13.69 -2.05 1.85
N THR A 24 -13.86 -2.56 0.63
CA THR A 24 -13.91 -4.00 0.37
C THR A 24 -12.57 -4.68 0.68
N MET A 25 -11.46 -4.04 0.32
CA MET A 25 -10.11 -4.52 0.69
C MET A 25 -9.91 -4.49 2.21
N THR A 26 -10.39 -3.45 2.87
CA THR A 26 -10.38 -3.33 4.34
C THR A 26 -11.14 -4.48 5.00
N ASP A 27 -12.35 -4.78 4.54
CA ASP A 27 -13.14 -5.92 5.03
C ASP A 27 -12.41 -7.25 4.81
N ALA A 28 -11.75 -7.43 3.65
CA ALA A 28 -10.98 -8.63 3.35
C ALA A 28 -9.76 -8.79 4.27
N LEU A 29 -9.04 -7.72 4.57
CA LEU A 29 -7.94 -7.72 5.52
C LEU A 29 -8.42 -8.04 6.94
N LEU A 30 -9.54 -7.45 7.37
CA LEU A 30 -10.16 -7.75 8.67
C LEU A 30 -10.63 -9.21 8.75
N MET A 31 -11.11 -9.78 7.66
CA MET A 31 -11.47 -11.19 7.60
C MET A 31 -10.24 -12.11 7.70
N SER A 32 -9.14 -11.76 7.04
CA SER A 32 -7.93 -12.59 7.02
C SER A 32 -7.14 -12.54 8.33
N TYR A 33 -7.09 -11.37 8.98
CA TYR A 33 -6.17 -11.12 10.10
C TYR A 33 -6.85 -10.69 11.41
N ALA A 34 -8.16 -10.54 11.42
CA ALA A 34 -8.94 -10.17 12.59
C ALA A 34 -10.18 -11.07 12.76
N THR A 35 -11.29 -10.51 13.19
CA THR A 35 -12.50 -11.26 13.57
C THR A 35 -13.69 -11.02 12.65
N ALA A 36 -13.48 -10.49 11.44
CA ALA A 36 -14.56 -10.27 10.50
C ALA A 36 -15.01 -11.57 9.83
N ASP A 37 -16.31 -11.76 9.68
CA ASP A 37 -16.86 -13.03 9.18
C ASP A 37 -17.06 -13.04 7.66
N ARG A 38 -17.20 -11.87 7.03
CA ARG A 38 -17.52 -11.72 5.60
C ARG A 38 -16.92 -10.45 5.00
N ILE A 39 -16.58 -10.50 3.72
CA ILE A 39 -16.22 -9.33 2.90
C ILE A 39 -17.50 -8.60 2.49
N GLY A 40 -17.44 -7.28 2.37
CA GLY A 40 -18.53 -6.42 1.90
C GLY A 40 -19.56 -6.04 2.96
N GLN A 41 -19.28 -6.31 4.24
CA GLN A 41 -20.14 -5.87 5.36
C GLN A 41 -19.86 -4.44 5.80
N ARG A 42 -18.80 -3.82 5.27
CA ARG A 42 -18.39 -2.46 5.63
C ARG A 42 -18.28 -2.31 7.15
N PHE A 43 -17.45 -3.16 7.76
CA PHE A 43 -17.31 -3.27 9.22
C PHE A 43 -16.96 -1.95 9.91
N LEU A 44 -16.20 -1.11 9.23
CA LEU A 44 -15.76 0.17 9.77
C LEU A 44 -16.78 1.29 9.56
N ASP A 45 -17.69 1.18 8.60
CA ASP A 45 -18.75 2.16 8.37
C ASP A 45 -19.81 2.06 9.48
N ARG A 46 -19.60 2.81 10.55
CA ARG A 46 -20.52 2.82 11.71
C ARG A 46 -21.68 3.75 11.53
N ASP A 47 -21.53 4.80 10.72
CA ASP A 47 -22.59 5.74 10.42
C ASP A 47 -23.66 5.07 9.56
N PRO A 48 -24.94 5.11 9.97
CA PRO A 48 -26.05 4.61 9.16
C PRO A 48 -26.10 5.21 7.74
N VAL A 49 -25.70 6.47 7.59
CA VAL A 49 -25.70 7.17 6.29
C VAL A 49 -24.61 6.61 5.36
N GLU A 50 -23.43 6.27 5.89
CA GLU A 50 -22.38 5.62 5.11
C GLU A 50 -22.83 4.25 4.56
N LYS A 51 -23.58 3.49 5.39
CA LYS A 51 -24.17 2.20 4.97
C LYS A 51 -25.26 2.37 3.94
N GLU A 52 -26.16 3.33 4.14
CA GLU A 52 -27.26 3.62 3.20
C GLU A 52 -26.77 4.10 1.85
N LYS A 53 -25.73 4.94 1.84
CA LYS A 53 -25.15 5.53 0.62
C LYS A 53 -24.04 4.66 0.01
N GLU A 54 -23.70 3.55 0.66
CA GLU A 54 -22.59 2.68 0.28
C GLU A 54 -21.27 3.45 0.05
N GLY A 55 -21.06 4.53 0.84
CA GLY A 55 -19.92 5.45 0.72
C GLY A 55 -19.25 5.72 2.06
N THR A 56 -17.93 5.82 2.08
CA THR A 56 -17.16 6.27 3.24
C THR A 56 -17.07 7.78 3.22
N PHE A 57 -17.44 8.45 4.32
CA PHE A 57 -17.49 9.92 4.42
C PHE A 57 -16.44 10.48 5.36
N SER A 58 -15.93 9.67 6.28
CA SER A 58 -14.86 10.01 7.19
C SER A 58 -13.75 8.96 7.17
N ASN A 59 -12.55 9.32 7.64
CA ASN A 59 -11.46 8.35 7.77
C ASN A 59 -11.80 7.29 8.82
N HIS A 60 -11.68 6.01 8.45
CA HIS A 60 -11.75 4.91 9.40
C HIS A 60 -10.36 4.39 9.70
N ILE A 61 -10.03 4.28 10.99
CA ILE A 61 -8.72 3.84 11.45
C ILE A 61 -8.85 2.50 12.13
N PHE A 62 -8.03 1.54 11.72
CA PHE A 62 -7.96 0.23 12.33
C PHE A 62 -6.52 -0.28 12.39
N SER A 63 -6.26 -1.28 13.22
CA SER A 63 -4.94 -1.89 13.32
C SER A 63 -5.01 -3.40 13.17
N LEU A 64 -3.97 -3.97 12.57
CA LEU A 64 -3.75 -5.40 12.44
C LEU A 64 -2.36 -5.75 12.94
N ASP A 65 -2.26 -6.85 13.68
CA ASP A 65 -1.00 -7.47 14.03
C ASP A 65 -0.79 -8.68 13.10
N VAL A 66 0.20 -8.57 12.19
CA VAL A 66 0.54 -9.66 11.28
C VAL A 66 2.01 -10.02 11.50
N ASN A 67 2.26 -11.24 11.94
CA ASN A 67 3.57 -11.70 12.37
C ASN A 67 4.15 -10.75 13.45
N ASP A 68 5.33 -10.18 13.22
CA ASP A 68 6.03 -9.29 14.16
C ASP A 68 5.76 -7.80 13.91
N THR A 69 4.83 -7.47 13.00
CA THR A 69 4.57 -6.10 12.56
C THR A 69 3.15 -5.67 12.88
N ARG A 70 3.01 -4.49 13.48
CA ARG A 70 1.73 -3.82 13.68
C ARG A 70 1.49 -2.81 12.58
N TYR A 71 0.37 -2.98 11.90
CA TYR A 71 -0.10 -2.09 10.85
C TYR A 71 -1.22 -1.20 11.40
N TYR A 72 -1.14 0.09 11.11
CA TYR A 72 -2.22 1.05 11.32
C TYR A 72 -2.70 1.50 9.96
N PHE A 73 -3.93 1.18 9.64
CA PHE A 73 -4.55 1.48 8.36
C PHE A 73 -5.56 2.61 8.47
N PHE A 74 -5.58 3.43 7.43
CA PHE A 74 -6.59 4.45 7.20
C PHE A 74 -7.39 4.05 5.95
N ASP A 75 -8.68 3.75 6.12
CA ASP A 75 -9.63 3.64 5.00
C ASP A 75 -10.22 5.03 4.77
N THR A 76 -9.99 5.59 3.58
CA THR A 76 -10.32 6.99 3.29
C THR A 76 -11.52 7.11 2.36
N PRO A 77 -12.27 8.23 2.42
CA PRO A 77 -13.27 8.53 1.41
C PRO A 77 -12.70 8.57 0.00
N GLY A 78 -13.51 8.14 -0.99
CA GLY A 78 -13.13 8.18 -2.41
C GLY A 78 -13.75 9.34 -3.19
N SER A 79 -14.70 10.06 -2.61
CA SER A 79 -15.35 11.20 -3.24
C SER A 79 -14.54 12.49 -3.04
N ALA A 80 -14.43 13.28 -4.11
CA ALA A 80 -13.74 14.57 -4.09
C ALA A 80 -14.34 15.59 -3.10
N GLU A 81 -15.59 15.38 -2.68
CA GLU A 81 -16.26 16.21 -1.67
C GLU A 81 -15.59 16.11 -0.28
N PHE A 82 -14.97 14.97 0.00
CA PHE A 82 -14.27 14.70 1.28
C PHE A 82 -12.76 14.90 1.20
N ILE A 83 -12.30 15.79 0.34
CA ILE A 83 -10.87 16.01 0.11
C ILE A 83 -10.13 16.42 1.40
N GLY A 84 -10.80 17.09 2.34
CA GLY A 84 -10.22 17.45 3.64
C GLY A 84 -9.88 16.21 4.48
N GLU A 85 -10.72 15.17 4.46
CA GLU A 85 -10.44 13.89 5.12
C GLU A 85 -9.23 13.19 4.49
N ILE A 86 -9.17 13.20 3.15
CA ILE A 86 -8.04 12.65 2.39
C ILE A 86 -6.73 13.37 2.78
N GLN A 87 -6.74 14.69 2.86
CA GLN A 87 -5.56 15.48 3.23
C GLN A 87 -5.07 15.18 4.65
N VAL A 88 -5.99 15.07 5.61
CA VAL A 88 -5.66 14.69 6.98
C VAL A 88 -5.02 13.30 7.03
N ALA A 89 -5.61 12.32 6.33
CA ALA A 89 -5.06 10.97 6.26
C ALA A 89 -3.68 10.95 5.60
N LEU A 90 -3.49 11.64 4.46
CA LEU A 90 -2.20 11.76 3.79
C LEU A 90 -1.12 12.35 4.73
N THR A 91 -1.47 13.34 5.53
CA THR A 91 -0.55 13.89 6.53
C THR A 91 -0.19 12.85 7.58
N ALA A 92 -1.17 12.03 7.99
CA ALA A 92 -1.03 11.08 9.08
C ALA A 92 -0.24 9.81 8.73
N VAL A 93 -0.21 9.37 7.48
CA VAL A 93 0.39 8.09 7.08
C VAL A 93 1.86 8.23 6.65
N ASP A 94 2.59 7.13 6.68
CA ASP A 94 3.96 7.03 6.15
C ASP A 94 3.98 6.43 4.75
N ASN A 95 3.01 5.55 4.44
CA ASN A 95 2.89 4.86 3.17
C ASN A 95 1.53 5.14 2.55
N VAL A 96 1.53 5.53 1.30
CA VAL A 96 0.31 5.79 0.52
C VAL A 96 0.08 4.62 -0.43
N VAL A 97 -1.04 3.92 -0.28
CA VAL A 97 -1.50 2.92 -1.23
C VAL A 97 -2.63 3.51 -2.05
N ILE A 98 -2.37 3.80 -3.31
CA ILE A 98 -3.40 4.26 -4.24
C ILE A 98 -4.07 3.04 -4.87
N VAL A 99 -5.34 2.87 -4.57
CA VAL A 99 -6.16 1.78 -5.09
C VAL A 99 -6.77 2.18 -6.43
N ILE A 100 -6.47 1.42 -7.46
CA ILE A 100 -6.96 1.61 -8.83
C ILE A 100 -8.03 0.57 -9.13
N ASN A 101 -9.12 0.97 -9.75
CA ASN A 101 -10.07 0.03 -10.35
C ASN A 101 -9.50 -0.45 -11.69
N ALA A 102 -9.25 -1.77 -11.82
CA ALA A 102 -8.65 -2.36 -13.01
C ALA A 102 -9.42 -2.08 -14.32
N SER A 103 -10.74 -1.86 -14.23
CA SER A 103 -11.59 -1.57 -15.39
C SER A 103 -11.62 -0.09 -15.78
N SER A 104 -11.42 0.82 -14.81
CA SER A 104 -11.49 2.27 -15.03
C SER A 104 -10.10 2.90 -15.26
N GLY A 105 -9.03 2.28 -14.76
CA GLY A 105 -7.69 2.85 -14.81
C GLY A 105 -7.52 4.08 -13.92
N VAL A 106 -6.72 5.03 -14.38
CA VAL A 106 -6.47 6.30 -13.68
C VAL A 106 -7.67 7.23 -13.82
N GLU A 107 -8.20 7.70 -12.70
CA GLU A 107 -9.36 8.59 -12.61
C GLU A 107 -8.98 9.93 -11.96
N VAL A 108 -9.76 10.98 -12.18
CA VAL A 108 -9.46 12.36 -11.71
C VAL A 108 -9.09 12.45 -10.22
N THR A 109 -9.80 11.70 -9.35
CA THR A 109 -9.46 11.68 -7.93
C THR A 109 -8.13 10.97 -7.66
N THR A 110 -7.78 9.98 -8.49
CA THR A 110 -6.48 9.28 -8.43
C THR A 110 -5.33 10.23 -8.71
N GLU A 111 -5.39 11.00 -9.80
CA GLU A 111 -4.40 12.02 -10.15
C GLU A 111 -4.25 13.07 -9.03
N ARG A 112 -5.38 13.54 -8.50
CA ARG A 112 -5.38 14.52 -7.41
C ARG A 112 -4.69 13.98 -6.15
N ILE A 113 -4.98 12.74 -5.76
CA ILE A 113 -4.34 12.08 -4.61
C ILE A 113 -2.84 11.92 -4.86
N TRP A 114 -2.45 11.53 -6.07
CA TRP A 114 -1.06 11.42 -6.47
C TRP A 114 -0.29 12.72 -6.25
N HIS A 115 -0.78 13.83 -6.78
CA HIS A 115 -0.14 15.13 -6.61
C HIS A 115 -0.07 15.57 -5.14
N MET A 116 -1.16 15.39 -4.39
CA MET A 116 -1.17 15.71 -2.96
C MET A 116 -0.16 14.86 -2.17
N ALA A 117 0.01 13.59 -2.52
CA ALA A 117 0.99 12.72 -1.88
C ALA A 117 2.43 13.13 -2.24
N GLN A 118 2.68 13.51 -3.49
CA GLN A 118 3.98 14.06 -3.91
C GLN A 118 4.31 15.38 -3.21
N ASP A 119 3.37 16.31 -3.10
CA ASP A 119 3.55 17.58 -2.39
C ASP A 119 3.91 17.38 -0.90
N LEU A 120 3.45 16.26 -0.31
CA LEU A 120 3.75 15.87 1.06
C LEU A 120 4.98 14.93 1.17
N ASN A 121 5.70 14.72 0.10
CA ASN A 121 6.83 13.79 0.02
C ASN A 121 6.47 12.41 0.62
N LYS A 122 5.37 11.80 0.16
CA LYS A 122 4.92 10.49 0.61
C LYS A 122 5.28 9.41 -0.42
N PRO A 123 5.94 8.32 -0.01
CA PRO A 123 6.14 7.19 -0.92
C PRO A 123 4.79 6.56 -1.29
N ILE A 124 4.64 6.25 -2.58
CA ILE A 124 3.39 5.80 -3.19
C ILE A 124 3.54 4.39 -3.74
N MET A 125 2.58 3.55 -3.42
CA MET A 125 2.41 2.20 -3.97
C MET A 125 1.04 2.11 -4.62
N PHE A 126 0.93 1.44 -5.76
CA PHE A 126 -0.35 1.19 -6.41
C PHE A 126 -0.83 -0.22 -6.08
N PHE A 127 -2.12 -0.35 -5.81
CA PHE A 127 -2.82 -1.63 -5.77
C PHE A 127 -3.94 -1.63 -6.79
N VAL A 128 -3.76 -2.38 -7.86
CA VAL A 128 -4.77 -2.54 -8.91
C VAL A 128 -5.77 -3.59 -8.46
N ASN A 129 -6.92 -3.13 -8.03
CA ASN A 129 -8.01 -3.94 -7.50
C ASN A 129 -9.03 -4.31 -8.57
N GLN A 130 -9.87 -5.29 -8.28
CA GLN A 130 -10.93 -5.78 -9.18
C GLN A 130 -10.37 -6.45 -10.45
N MET A 131 -9.23 -7.10 -10.37
CA MET A 131 -8.63 -7.88 -11.47
C MET A 131 -9.51 -9.05 -11.92
N ASP A 132 -10.52 -9.41 -11.12
CA ASP A 132 -11.53 -10.44 -11.39
C ASP A 132 -12.64 -9.98 -12.34
N LYS A 133 -12.67 -8.73 -12.78
CA LYS A 133 -13.65 -8.19 -13.72
C LYS A 133 -13.31 -8.55 -15.15
N ASP A 134 -14.35 -8.80 -15.94
CA ASP A 134 -14.19 -9.09 -17.37
C ASP A 134 -13.65 -7.87 -18.13
N GLY A 135 -12.82 -8.13 -19.14
CA GLY A 135 -12.22 -7.10 -20.00
C GLY A 135 -11.00 -6.40 -19.41
N VAL A 136 -10.56 -6.76 -18.21
CA VAL A 136 -9.34 -6.23 -17.58
C VAL A 136 -8.10 -6.73 -18.35
N ASN A 137 -7.17 -5.82 -18.65
CA ASN A 137 -5.91 -6.12 -19.32
C ASN A 137 -4.73 -5.51 -18.54
N PHE A 138 -3.84 -6.35 -18.05
CA PHE A 138 -2.65 -5.97 -17.29
C PHE A 138 -1.77 -4.94 -18.02
N GLN A 139 -1.42 -5.21 -19.29
CA GLN A 139 -0.50 -4.34 -20.04
C GLN A 139 -1.11 -2.96 -20.29
N HIS A 140 -2.43 -2.89 -20.50
CA HIS A 140 -3.12 -1.62 -20.65
C HIS A 140 -3.08 -0.80 -19.36
N ILE A 141 -3.26 -1.45 -18.21
CA ILE A 141 -3.22 -0.78 -16.91
C ILE A 141 -1.82 -0.24 -16.63
N ILE A 142 -0.77 -1.03 -16.87
CA ILE A 142 0.61 -0.57 -16.67
C ILE A 142 0.94 0.59 -17.60
N LYS A 143 0.49 0.52 -18.85
CA LYS A 143 0.65 1.61 -19.80
C LYS A 143 -0.04 2.89 -19.32
N ASP A 144 -1.28 2.79 -18.86
CA ASP A 144 -2.05 3.92 -18.32
C ASP A 144 -1.36 4.57 -17.12
N LEU A 145 -0.84 3.77 -16.18
CA LEU A 145 -0.05 4.27 -15.05
C LEU A 145 1.25 4.94 -15.49
N LYS A 146 1.98 4.35 -16.44
CA LYS A 146 3.23 4.94 -16.99
C LYS A 146 2.96 6.25 -17.75
N GLU A 147 1.86 6.35 -18.49
CA GLU A 147 1.47 7.56 -19.24
C GLU A 147 1.04 8.71 -18.30
N ASN A 148 0.40 8.42 -17.18
CA ASN A 148 -0.07 9.44 -16.24
C ASN A 148 0.98 9.85 -15.20
N PHE A 149 1.86 8.95 -14.77
CA PHE A 149 2.75 9.17 -13.63
C PHE A 149 4.24 8.89 -13.92
N GLY A 150 4.56 8.21 -15.02
CA GLY A 150 5.91 7.73 -15.34
C GLY A 150 6.95 8.81 -15.61
N ASP A 151 6.53 10.04 -15.89
CA ASP A 151 7.47 11.17 -16.10
C ASP A 151 8.16 11.61 -14.81
N SER A 152 7.55 11.36 -13.64
CA SER A 152 8.03 11.81 -12.35
C SER A 152 8.64 10.71 -11.51
N ILE A 153 8.27 9.44 -11.74
CA ILE A 153 8.68 8.29 -10.95
C ILE A 153 8.60 7.01 -11.79
N LYS A 154 9.48 6.05 -11.54
CA LYS A 154 9.40 4.74 -12.19
C LYS A 154 8.19 3.94 -11.71
N ILE A 155 7.33 3.55 -12.61
CA ILE A 155 6.20 2.65 -12.35
C ILE A 155 6.69 1.20 -12.49
N ALA A 156 6.84 0.51 -11.37
CA ALA A 156 7.46 -0.81 -11.29
C ALA A 156 6.45 -1.89 -10.88
N PRO A 157 5.92 -2.70 -11.80
CA PRO A 157 5.16 -3.88 -11.43
C PRO A 157 5.99 -4.83 -10.56
N LEU A 158 5.45 -5.24 -9.40
CA LEU A 158 6.04 -6.26 -8.54
C LEU A 158 5.53 -7.66 -8.83
N GLN A 159 4.43 -7.75 -9.55
CA GLN A 159 3.70 -8.98 -9.75
C GLN A 159 3.10 -9.03 -11.15
N LEU A 160 2.92 -10.25 -11.66
CA LEU A 160 2.05 -10.51 -12.80
C LEU A 160 0.78 -11.23 -12.35
N PRO A 161 -0.39 -10.87 -12.88
CA PRO A 161 -1.63 -11.60 -12.60
C PRO A 161 -1.60 -12.99 -13.25
N VAL A 162 -2.10 -13.97 -12.53
CA VAL A 162 -2.35 -15.33 -13.04
C VAL A 162 -3.84 -15.46 -13.37
N GLY A 163 -4.11 -15.71 -14.65
CA GLY A 163 -5.47 -15.65 -15.21
C GLY A 163 -5.95 -14.21 -15.44
N GLN A 164 -7.11 -14.07 -16.06
CA GLN A 164 -7.74 -12.79 -16.38
C GLN A 164 -9.26 -12.84 -16.11
N GLY A 165 -9.83 -11.71 -15.68
CA GLY A 165 -11.26 -11.63 -15.43
C GLY A 165 -11.76 -12.69 -14.45
N SER A 166 -12.79 -13.41 -14.81
CA SER A 166 -13.35 -14.48 -13.97
C SER A 166 -12.35 -15.60 -13.63
N SER A 167 -11.33 -15.83 -14.48
CA SER A 167 -10.26 -16.80 -14.24
C SER A 167 -9.10 -16.28 -13.40
N PHE A 168 -9.08 -14.98 -13.05
CA PHE A 168 -8.05 -14.42 -12.16
C PHE A 168 -8.09 -15.12 -10.80
N ASN A 169 -7.03 -15.83 -10.47
CA ASN A 169 -6.94 -16.65 -9.26
C ASN A 169 -5.58 -16.55 -8.55
N GLY A 170 -4.66 -15.73 -9.02
CA GLY A 170 -3.35 -15.64 -8.39
C GLY A 170 -2.48 -14.52 -8.93
N VAL A 171 -1.28 -14.46 -8.37
CA VAL A 171 -0.22 -13.52 -8.79
C VAL A 171 1.13 -14.24 -8.76
N THR A 172 2.01 -13.89 -9.69
CA THR A 172 3.42 -14.31 -9.70
C THR A 172 4.29 -13.12 -9.31
N ASP A 173 5.09 -13.27 -8.28
CA ASP A 173 6.00 -12.25 -7.75
C ASP A 173 7.24 -12.17 -8.64
N LEU A 174 7.56 -10.97 -9.11
CA LEU A 174 8.68 -10.73 -10.02
C LEU A 174 10.05 -10.74 -9.32
N LEU A 175 10.12 -10.49 -8.02
CA LEU A 175 11.38 -10.53 -7.28
C LEU A 175 11.73 -11.94 -6.82
N THR A 176 10.76 -12.65 -6.23
CA THR A 176 10.99 -13.97 -5.63
C THR A 176 10.80 -15.11 -6.62
N LYS A 177 10.25 -14.85 -7.81
CA LYS A 177 9.90 -15.84 -8.85
C LYS A 177 8.89 -16.89 -8.36
N GLU A 178 8.06 -16.52 -7.39
CA GLU A 178 7.09 -17.42 -6.76
C GLU A 178 5.68 -17.08 -7.22
N THR A 179 4.87 -18.11 -7.44
CA THR A 179 3.46 -17.98 -7.83
C THR A 179 2.56 -18.31 -6.65
N TYR A 180 1.58 -17.46 -6.41
CA TYR A 180 0.61 -17.57 -5.32
C TYR A 180 -0.78 -17.77 -5.89
N ILE A 181 -1.36 -18.96 -5.69
CA ILE A 181 -2.70 -19.34 -6.19
C ILE A 181 -3.67 -19.38 -5.02
N TYR A 182 -4.81 -18.74 -5.19
CA TYR A 182 -5.88 -18.65 -4.19
C TYR A 182 -7.05 -19.53 -4.62
N SER A 183 -7.44 -20.45 -3.74
CA SER A 183 -8.53 -21.39 -3.97
C SER A 183 -9.82 -21.02 -3.25
N ASP A 184 -9.73 -20.11 -2.27
CA ASP A 184 -10.87 -19.63 -1.49
C ASP A 184 -10.73 -18.15 -1.10
N ILE A 185 -11.77 -17.62 -0.46
CA ILE A 185 -11.81 -16.20 -0.03
C ILE A 185 -11.07 -15.93 1.29
N LYS A 186 -10.36 -16.89 1.86
CA LYS A 186 -9.65 -16.69 3.14
C LYS A 186 -8.35 -15.91 2.99
N GLY A 187 -7.90 -15.70 1.75
CA GLY A 187 -6.69 -14.93 1.47
C GLY A 187 -5.39 -15.66 1.80
N HIS A 188 -5.44 -17.00 1.90
CA HIS A 188 -4.27 -17.84 2.13
C HIS A 188 -3.92 -18.60 0.87
N PRO A 189 -2.91 -18.16 0.09
CA PRO A 189 -2.56 -18.81 -1.16
C PRO A 189 -1.79 -20.10 -0.96
N THR A 190 -1.86 -20.95 -1.98
CA THR A 190 -0.88 -22.02 -2.18
C THR A 190 0.30 -21.46 -2.96
N LYS A 191 1.50 -21.58 -2.39
CA LYS A 191 2.74 -21.13 -3.02
C LYS A 191 3.25 -22.21 -3.99
N GLN A 192 3.60 -21.80 -5.20
CA GLN A 192 4.21 -22.63 -6.24
C GLN A 192 5.54 -22.02 -6.67
N GLN A 193 6.52 -22.86 -6.93
CA GLN A 193 7.84 -22.44 -7.40
C GLN A 193 7.89 -22.23 -8.92
N GLU A 194 6.91 -22.80 -9.64
CA GLU A 194 6.89 -22.76 -11.10
C GLU A 194 6.11 -21.53 -11.59
N ILE A 195 6.71 -20.83 -12.55
CA ILE A 195 6.06 -19.75 -13.29
C ILE A 195 5.12 -20.39 -14.32
N PRO A 196 3.84 -20.01 -14.39
CA PRO A 196 2.93 -20.52 -15.40
C PRO A 196 3.45 -20.25 -16.81
N GLN A 197 3.39 -21.28 -17.69
CA GLN A 197 3.96 -21.22 -19.05
C GLN A 197 3.37 -20.11 -19.91
N ASP A 198 2.10 -19.77 -19.70
CA ASP A 198 1.38 -18.74 -20.45
C ASP A 198 1.87 -17.32 -20.14
N ILE A 199 2.50 -17.09 -18.99
CA ILE A 199 3.05 -15.79 -18.61
C ILE A 199 4.60 -15.77 -18.58
N GLU A 200 5.30 -16.87 -18.86
CA GLU A 200 6.75 -16.97 -18.71
C GLU A 200 7.53 -15.94 -19.54
N LYS A 201 7.11 -15.70 -20.79
CA LYS A 201 7.73 -14.66 -21.62
C LYS A 201 7.54 -13.25 -21.03
N LEU A 202 6.33 -12.95 -20.58
CA LEU A 202 5.99 -11.68 -19.97
C LEU A 202 6.73 -11.52 -18.64
N PHE A 203 6.85 -12.61 -17.87
CA PHE A 203 7.61 -12.64 -16.64
C PHE A 203 9.08 -12.24 -16.88
N ASN A 204 9.76 -12.86 -17.83
CA ASN A 204 11.17 -12.56 -18.12
C ASN A 204 11.37 -11.10 -18.53
N GLU A 205 10.45 -10.54 -19.31
CA GLU A 205 10.48 -9.13 -19.74
C GLU A 205 10.37 -8.19 -18.53
N TYR A 206 9.31 -8.31 -17.73
CA TYR A 206 9.08 -7.44 -16.58
C TYR A 206 10.04 -7.67 -15.41
N HIS A 207 10.51 -8.90 -15.23
CA HIS A 207 11.53 -9.19 -14.24
C HIS A 207 12.85 -8.48 -14.55
N SER A 208 13.33 -8.56 -15.81
CA SER A 208 14.56 -7.86 -16.21
C SER A 208 14.42 -6.34 -16.08
N GLU A 209 13.30 -5.77 -16.55
CA GLU A 209 13.00 -4.34 -16.40
C GLU A 209 13.01 -3.93 -14.91
N LEU A 210 12.37 -4.72 -14.03
CA LEU A 210 12.32 -4.44 -12.60
C LEU A 210 13.71 -4.46 -11.94
N ILE A 211 14.53 -5.47 -12.24
CA ILE A 211 15.89 -5.56 -11.67
C ILE A 211 16.75 -4.38 -12.14
N GLU A 212 16.69 -4.02 -13.43
CA GLU A 212 17.41 -2.87 -13.98
C GLU A 212 16.95 -1.55 -13.33
N ASP A 213 15.65 -1.35 -13.17
CA ASP A 213 15.07 -0.16 -12.51
C ASP A 213 15.46 -0.06 -11.02
N ILE A 214 15.72 -1.17 -10.34
CA ILE A 214 16.19 -1.16 -8.94
C ILE A 214 17.69 -0.88 -8.87
N VAL A 215 18.47 -1.58 -9.69
CA VAL A 215 19.93 -1.55 -9.65
C VAL A 215 20.47 -0.15 -9.99
N VAL A 216 19.83 0.57 -10.91
CA VAL A 216 20.26 1.93 -11.33
C VAL A 216 20.23 2.94 -10.17
N ASN A 217 19.43 2.69 -9.13
CA ASN A 217 19.32 3.59 -7.97
C ASN A 217 20.37 3.31 -6.87
N SER A 218 21.35 2.40 -7.11
CA SER A 218 22.44 2.10 -6.19
C SER A 218 23.73 1.88 -6.96
N GLU A 219 24.71 2.78 -6.78
CA GLU A 219 26.03 2.65 -7.45
C GLU A 219 26.70 1.30 -7.14
N GLU A 220 26.64 0.86 -5.88
CA GLU A 220 27.23 -0.42 -5.44
C GLU A 220 26.58 -1.61 -6.14
N LEU A 221 25.24 -1.64 -6.22
CA LEU A 221 24.51 -2.71 -6.89
C LEU A 221 24.71 -2.67 -8.41
N MET A 222 24.79 -1.48 -8.99
CA MET A 222 25.04 -1.30 -10.41
C MET A 222 26.42 -1.85 -10.80
N GLU A 223 27.47 -1.54 -10.05
CA GLU A 223 28.82 -2.10 -10.27
C GLU A 223 28.79 -3.63 -10.17
N LYS A 224 28.20 -4.16 -9.11
CA LYS A 224 28.08 -5.60 -8.87
C LYS A 224 27.29 -6.30 -9.98
N TYR A 225 26.19 -5.70 -10.44
CA TYR A 225 25.36 -6.21 -11.55
C TYR A 225 26.14 -6.26 -12.87
N PHE A 226 26.96 -5.24 -13.17
CA PHE A 226 27.82 -5.23 -14.37
C PHE A 226 28.93 -6.28 -14.32
N GLU A 227 29.46 -6.57 -13.12
CA GLU A 227 30.53 -7.55 -12.97
C GLU A 227 30.04 -9.00 -12.97
N THR A 228 28.91 -9.28 -12.33
CA THR A 228 28.47 -10.64 -12.01
C THR A 228 27.09 -11.01 -12.57
N GLY A 229 26.40 -10.05 -13.18
CA GLY A 229 24.99 -10.23 -13.58
C GLY A 229 24.04 -10.31 -12.40
N GLU A 230 22.77 -10.64 -12.67
CA GLU A 230 21.76 -10.82 -11.62
C GLU A 230 22.12 -11.92 -10.62
N GLU A 231 22.77 -13.00 -11.09
CA GLU A 231 23.15 -14.14 -10.23
C GLU A 231 24.09 -13.75 -9.09
N GLY A 232 24.79 -12.64 -9.22
CA GLY A 232 25.65 -12.08 -8.17
C GLY A 232 24.90 -11.32 -7.09
N LEU A 233 23.63 -10.94 -7.31
CA LEU A 233 22.82 -10.17 -6.36
C LEU A 233 22.02 -11.10 -5.44
N THR A 234 22.00 -10.78 -4.15
CA THR A 234 21.11 -11.45 -3.20
C THR A 234 19.73 -10.77 -3.19
N ILE A 235 18.69 -11.52 -2.84
CA ILE A 235 17.34 -10.98 -2.73
C ILE A 235 17.23 -9.89 -1.65
N GLU A 236 18.03 -9.98 -0.60
CA GLU A 236 18.11 -9.00 0.49
C GLU A 236 18.71 -7.67 -0.01
N GLU A 237 19.75 -7.73 -0.84
CA GLU A 237 20.33 -6.54 -1.46
C GLU A 237 19.33 -5.86 -2.39
N ILE A 238 18.63 -6.62 -3.22
CA ILE A 238 17.59 -6.11 -4.13
C ILE A 238 16.44 -5.47 -3.33
N LYS A 239 15.94 -6.15 -2.29
CA LYS A 239 14.87 -5.61 -1.43
C LYS A 239 15.30 -4.35 -0.70
N SER A 240 16.52 -4.28 -0.21
CA SER A 240 17.08 -3.10 0.46
C SER A 240 17.19 -1.90 -0.49
N ALA A 241 17.71 -2.13 -1.70
CA ALA A 241 17.77 -1.08 -2.72
C ALA A 241 16.38 -0.61 -3.16
N PHE A 242 15.45 -1.54 -3.33
CA PHE A 242 14.08 -1.20 -3.67
C PHE A 242 13.38 -0.40 -2.56
N HIS A 243 13.56 -0.79 -1.29
CA HIS A 243 13.07 -0.01 -0.16
C HIS A 243 13.60 1.43 -0.20
N ASN A 244 14.91 1.61 -0.42
CA ASN A 244 15.51 2.93 -0.53
C ASN A 244 14.93 3.73 -1.70
N ALA A 245 14.83 3.13 -2.88
CA ALA A 245 14.24 3.77 -4.06
C ALA A 245 12.76 4.15 -3.83
N TYR A 246 11.99 3.30 -3.14
CA TYR A 246 10.60 3.59 -2.77
C TYR A 246 10.51 4.77 -1.78
N VAL A 247 11.31 4.75 -0.72
CA VAL A 247 11.30 5.82 0.31
C VAL A 247 11.78 7.16 -0.26
N ASN A 248 12.72 7.13 -1.22
CA ASN A 248 13.25 8.29 -1.92
C ASN A 248 12.39 8.77 -3.08
N HIS A 249 11.22 8.16 -3.33
CA HIS A 249 10.30 8.52 -4.41
C HIS A 249 10.86 8.31 -5.83
N GLU A 250 11.75 7.35 -6.01
CA GLU A 250 12.34 7.00 -7.31
C GLU A 250 11.50 5.94 -8.03
N VAL A 251 10.84 5.07 -7.25
CA VAL A 251 10.03 3.95 -7.74
C VAL A 251 8.67 3.89 -7.05
N ALA A 252 7.61 3.67 -7.82
CA ALA A 252 6.26 3.36 -7.34
C ALA A 252 5.92 1.90 -7.66
N PRO A 253 5.91 1.01 -6.66
CA PRO A 253 5.53 -0.39 -6.84
C PRO A 253 4.07 -0.55 -7.25
N VAL A 254 3.78 -1.52 -8.15
CA VAL A 254 2.42 -1.86 -8.56
C VAL A 254 2.12 -3.33 -8.23
N LEU A 255 1.06 -3.53 -7.45
CA LEU A 255 0.53 -4.84 -7.08
C LEU A 255 -0.87 -5.04 -7.66
N PHE A 256 -1.27 -6.30 -7.76
CA PHE A 256 -2.55 -6.68 -8.38
C PHE A 256 -3.35 -7.58 -7.44
N GLY A 257 -4.69 -7.41 -7.47
CA GLY A 257 -5.54 -8.25 -6.66
C GLY A 257 -7.03 -8.07 -6.87
N SER A 258 -7.79 -8.70 -5.99
CA SER A 258 -9.23 -8.57 -5.90
C SER A 258 -9.66 -8.59 -4.44
N GLY A 259 -10.18 -7.45 -3.96
CA GLY A 259 -10.72 -7.35 -2.60
C GLY A 259 -11.92 -8.29 -2.38
N VAL A 260 -12.76 -8.49 -3.38
CA VAL A 260 -13.94 -9.38 -3.29
C VAL A 260 -13.52 -10.86 -3.20
N LYS A 261 -12.53 -11.27 -3.98
CA LYS A 261 -11.98 -12.63 -3.94
C LYS A 261 -10.89 -12.81 -2.89
N ASN A 262 -10.47 -11.74 -2.21
CA ASN A 262 -9.37 -11.73 -1.25
C ASN A 262 -8.05 -12.26 -1.85
N ILE A 263 -7.74 -11.85 -3.08
CA ILE A 263 -6.54 -12.25 -3.82
C ILE A 263 -5.53 -11.10 -3.75
N GLY A 264 -4.27 -11.41 -3.42
CA GLY A 264 -3.14 -10.48 -3.47
C GLY A 264 -3.04 -9.52 -2.27
N LEU A 265 -3.98 -9.54 -1.31
CA LEU A 265 -3.94 -8.65 -0.13
C LEU A 265 -2.86 -9.07 0.87
N ASP A 266 -2.60 -10.35 1.02
CA ASP A 266 -1.49 -10.88 1.81
C ASP A 266 -0.14 -10.45 1.22
N ARG A 267 -0.04 -10.42 -0.13
CA ARG A 267 1.15 -9.91 -0.83
C ARG A 267 1.32 -8.41 -0.67
N LEU A 268 0.22 -7.64 -0.65
CA LEU A 268 0.25 -6.22 -0.32
C LEU A 268 0.81 -6.01 1.11
N ILE A 269 0.34 -6.75 2.10
CA ILE A 269 0.83 -6.69 3.49
C ILE A 269 2.34 -7.00 3.55
N GLU A 270 2.80 -8.03 2.83
CA GLU A 270 4.20 -8.39 2.77
C GLU A 270 5.05 -7.32 2.07
N SER A 271 4.58 -6.78 0.95
CA SER A 271 5.27 -5.68 0.26
C SER A 271 5.37 -4.42 1.12
N ILE A 272 4.31 -4.07 1.87
CA ILE A 272 4.34 -2.97 2.83
C ILE A 272 5.34 -3.27 3.97
N LYS A 273 5.47 -4.52 4.41
CA LYS A 273 6.45 -4.90 5.42
C LYS A 273 7.88 -4.71 4.91
N ASP A 274 8.16 -5.22 3.71
CA ASP A 274 9.51 -5.32 3.16
C ASP A 274 9.99 -3.99 2.56
N LEU A 275 9.10 -3.26 1.87
CA LEU A 275 9.44 -2.05 1.12
C LEU A 275 8.94 -0.76 1.80
N GLY A 276 7.93 -0.86 2.67
CA GLY A 276 7.26 0.30 3.22
C GLY A 276 8.12 1.14 4.14
N ALA A 277 7.98 2.46 4.04
CA ALA A 277 8.66 3.44 4.89
C ALA A 277 8.35 3.20 6.36
N LEU A 278 9.39 3.32 7.18
CA LEU A 278 9.30 3.23 8.64
C LEU A 278 8.88 4.60 9.23
N PRO A 279 8.24 4.61 10.41
CA PRO A 279 7.84 5.86 11.04
C PRO A 279 8.99 6.85 11.29
N LEU A 280 10.22 6.36 11.53
CA LEU A 280 11.41 7.18 11.80
C LEU A 280 12.21 7.55 10.54
N GLU A 281 11.82 7.10 9.37
CA GLU A 281 12.41 7.51 8.09
C GLU A 281 11.74 8.76 7.52
N ARG A 282 10.61 9.16 8.10
CA ARG A 282 9.89 10.36 7.70
C ARG A 282 10.52 11.60 8.31
N VAL A 283 10.72 12.62 7.48
CA VAL A 283 11.15 13.93 7.90
C VAL A 283 9.93 14.83 8.09
N PHE A 284 9.89 15.55 9.20
CA PHE A 284 8.86 16.55 9.49
C PHE A 284 9.52 17.90 9.68
N TYR A 285 8.85 18.94 9.23
CA TYR A 285 9.34 20.31 9.34
C TYR A 285 8.46 21.14 10.27
N SER A 286 9.09 22.05 11.00
CA SER A 286 8.40 23.07 11.81
C SER A 286 7.79 24.13 10.89
N LYS A 287 7.04 25.07 11.50
CA LYS A 287 6.46 26.21 10.81
C LYS A 287 7.51 27.15 10.17
N ASP A 288 8.74 27.08 10.67
CA ASP A 288 9.88 27.89 10.24
C ASP A 288 10.83 27.08 9.32
N ASP A 289 10.31 26.02 8.67
CA ASP A 289 11.03 25.11 7.77
C ASP A 289 12.27 24.43 8.37
N GLN A 290 12.30 24.28 9.71
CA GLN A 290 13.37 23.54 10.38
C GLN A 290 12.97 22.09 10.55
N GLU A 291 13.89 21.18 10.23
CA GLU A 291 13.70 19.76 10.46
C GLU A 291 13.48 19.45 11.94
N ILE A 292 12.46 18.64 12.21
CA ILE A 292 12.11 18.22 13.58
C ILE A 292 12.88 16.94 13.91
N ASP A 293 13.76 17.02 14.90
CA ASP A 293 14.44 15.83 15.41
C ASP A 293 13.45 14.90 16.13
N LEU A 294 13.23 13.73 15.55
CA LEU A 294 12.36 12.71 16.14
C LEU A 294 13.09 11.71 17.05
N LYS A 295 14.43 11.71 17.07
CA LYS A 295 15.24 10.68 17.71
C LYS A 295 15.90 11.11 19.01
N ASN A 296 16.33 12.37 19.10
CA ASN A 296 17.19 12.85 20.18
C ASN A 296 16.49 13.80 21.18
N ASP A 297 15.17 13.97 21.07
CA ASP A 297 14.38 14.80 21.96
C ASP A 297 13.16 14.02 22.48
N ASP A 298 12.98 13.95 23.78
CA ASP A 298 11.89 13.22 24.45
C ASP A 298 10.62 14.06 24.66
N THR A 299 10.62 15.32 24.24
CA THR A 299 9.44 16.17 24.34
C THR A 299 8.31 15.62 23.50
N LEU A 300 7.12 15.50 24.08
CA LEU A 300 5.94 15.01 23.39
C LEU A 300 5.63 15.87 22.16
N LEU A 301 5.64 15.24 21.00
CA LEU A 301 5.18 15.81 19.74
C LEU A 301 4.21 14.86 19.06
N GLY A 302 3.09 15.37 18.63
CA GLY A 302 2.10 14.61 17.89
C GLY A 302 1.05 15.53 17.29
N PHE A 303 0.21 14.98 16.45
CA PHE A 303 -0.92 15.73 15.90
C PHE A 303 -2.22 14.93 16.00
N ILE A 304 -3.32 15.67 16.11
CA ILE A 304 -4.65 15.09 16.16
C ILE A 304 -5.08 14.73 14.74
N VAL A 305 -5.38 13.46 14.53
CA VAL A 305 -5.81 12.92 13.24
C VAL A 305 -7.33 12.99 13.09
N LYS A 306 -8.05 12.65 14.16
CA LYS A 306 -9.52 12.57 14.14
C LYS A 306 -10.09 12.84 15.53
N ASN A 307 -11.23 13.50 15.56
CA ASN A 307 -12.10 13.57 16.73
C ASN A 307 -13.46 12.96 16.37
N GLU A 308 -13.95 12.07 17.21
CA GLU A 308 -15.29 11.51 17.07
C GLU A 308 -16.00 11.39 18.41
N VAL A 309 -17.30 11.24 18.40
CA VAL A 309 -18.11 10.99 19.59
C VAL A 309 -18.71 9.60 19.49
N ASP A 310 -18.21 8.71 20.33
CA ASP A 310 -18.79 7.37 20.46
C ASP A 310 -19.95 7.42 21.46
N PRO A 311 -21.11 6.79 21.17
CA PRO A 311 -22.27 6.80 22.05
C PRO A 311 -22.04 6.19 23.45
N PHE A 312 -21.04 5.30 23.58
CA PHE A 312 -20.75 4.56 24.81
C PHE A 312 -19.53 5.10 25.57
N VAL A 313 -18.49 5.49 24.83
CA VAL A 313 -17.20 5.93 25.40
C VAL A 313 -17.14 7.45 25.52
N GLY A 314 -17.96 8.17 24.75
CA GLY A 314 -17.95 9.63 24.71
C GLY A 314 -16.98 10.16 23.67
N LYS A 315 -16.36 11.31 23.95
CA LYS A 315 -15.44 11.96 23.01
C LYS A 315 -14.12 11.21 22.93
N MET A 316 -13.78 10.76 21.72
CA MET A 316 -12.51 10.11 21.39
C MET A 316 -11.67 11.01 20.49
N THR A 317 -10.37 11.03 20.77
CA THR A 317 -9.39 11.77 19.96
C THR A 317 -8.29 10.81 19.52
N TYR A 318 -8.11 10.67 18.22
CA TYR A 318 -7.03 9.89 17.62
C TYR A 318 -5.81 10.80 17.46
N ILE A 319 -4.70 10.39 18.03
CA ILE A 319 -3.46 11.16 18.02
C ILE A 319 -2.35 10.30 17.42
N ARG A 320 -1.66 10.82 16.42
CA ARG A 320 -0.37 10.25 15.99
C ARG A 320 0.73 10.90 16.83
N ILE A 321 1.41 10.09 17.64
CA ILE A 321 2.60 10.52 18.37
C ILE A 321 3.80 10.34 17.43
N LEU A 322 4.52 11.40 17.18
CA LEU A 322 5.74 11.43 16.37
C LEU A 322 6.97 11.22 17.25
N ARG A 323 6.96 11.78 18.47
CA ARG A 323 8.06 11.77 19.42
C ARG A 323 7.52 11.82 20.85
N GLY A 324 8.28 11.29 21.80
CA GLY A 324 7.91 11.27 23.21
C GLY A 324 6.81 10.27 23.54
N SER A 325 6.14 10.43 24.68
CA SER A 325 5.08 9.57 25.14
C SER A 325 3.94 10.32 25.82
N LEU A 326 2.71 9.85 25.59
CA LEU A 326 1.51 10.31 26.30
C LEU A 326 1.19 9.28 27.39
N LYS A 327 1.12 9.73 28.65
CA LYS A 327 0.74 8.89 29.79
C LYS A 327 -0.73 9.10 30.12
N GLY A 328 -1.44 8.02 30.39
CA GLY A 328 -2.77 8.07 30.98
C GLY A 328 -2.71 8.68 32.38
N GLY A 329 -3.69 9.53 32.68
CA GLY A 329 -3.86 10.14 34.02
C GLY A 329 -4.72 9.28 34.93
#